data_dc3b4966567ae1068b9326adb1033e15
#
_entry.id   dc3b4966567ae1068b9326adb1033e15
#
_cell.length_a   1.000
_cell.length_b   1.000
_cell.length_c   1.000
_cell.angle_alpha   90.00
_cell.angle_beta   90.00
_cell.angle_gamma   90.00
#
_symmetry.space_group_name_H-M   'P 1'
#
loop_
_entity.id
_entity.type
_entity.pdbx_description
1 polymer ?
#
loop_
_entity_poly.entity_id
_entity_poly.type
_entity_poly.pdbx_seq_one_letter_code
_entity_poly.pdbx_strand_id
1 'polypeptide(L)'
;VGLDRIVGSFVVEVGFRQAWPFLGLADNRPAVARETRLYIDSTWTITTATAVAGGADEGLAWLTAAIAMNGETIHTARVDDGVLALTTISGIELVVSNEPQPYTAGEPWRLSGWRDAAY
;
A
#
# COMPACT_ATOMS: atom_id res chain seq x y z
N VAL A 1 13.21 -3.21 3.99
CA VAL A 1 13.75 -1.96 3.98
C VAL A 1 12.76 -0.86 4.36
N GLY A 2 12.70 -0.56 5.63
CA GLY A 2 11.76 0.40 6.15
C GLY A 2 10.34 -0.11 6.29
N LEU A 3 10.11 -1.39 6.04
CA LEU A 3 8.76 -1.96 6.10
C LEU A 3 8.22 -1.96 7.53
N ASP A 4 9.06 -2.23 8.52
CA ASP A 4 8.66 -2.17 9.92
C ASP A 4 8.28 -0.77 10.36
N ARG A 5 8.78 0.26 9.68
CA ARG A 5 8.45 1.65 9.99
C ARG A 5 7.01 2.01 9.59
N ILE A 6 6.41 1.30 8.65
CA ILE A 6 5.03 1.60 8.26
C ILE A 6 4.01 1.04 9.24
N VAL A 7 4.40 0.11 10.12
CA VAL A 7 3.53 -0.34 11.20
C VAL A 7 3.27 0.82 12.15
N GLY A 8 2.01 1.10 12.42
CA GLY A 8 1.59 2.25 13.21
C GLY A 8 1.37 3.52 12.39
N SER A 9 1.80 3.55 11.13
CA SER A 9 1.46 4.65 10.23
C SER A 9 0.01 4.51 9.77
N PHE A 10 -0.52 5.55 9.16
CA PHE A 10 -1.89 5.49 8.66
C PHE A 10 -1.94 5.91 7.19
N VAL A 11 -2.95 5.41 6.51
CA VAL A 11 -3.16 5.68 5.09
C VAL A 11 -3.77 7.06 4.95
N VAL A 12 -3.06 7.97 4.30
CA VAL A 12 -3.50 9.36 4.11
C VAL A 12 -4.00 9.61 2.70
N GLU A 13 -3.66 8.74 1.76
CA GLU A 13 -4.16 8.86 0.39
C GLU A 13 -4.11 7.49 -0.29
N VAL A 14 -4.98 7.32 -1.27
CA VAL A 14 -4.94 6.21 -2.21
C VAL A 14 -4.97 6.80 -3.61
N GLY A 15 -4.22 6.20 -4.53
CA GLY A 15 -4.18 6.75 -5.88
C GLY A 15 -3.39 5.88 -6.83
N PHE A 16 -3.12 6.42 -8.00
CA PHE A 16 -2.13 5.81 -8.88
C PHE A 16 -1.42 6.92 -9.65
N ARG A 17 -0.16 6.66 -9.93
CA ARG A 17 0.69 7.56 -10.69
C ARG A 17 1.05 6.88 -11.99
N GLN A 18 0.65 7.45 -13.12
CA GLN A 18 0.71 6.78 -14.41
C GLN A 18 -0.06 5.44 -14.30
N ALA A 19 0.63 4.31 -14.40
CA ALA A 19 0.00 2.99 -14.31
C ALA A 19 0.22 2.30 -12.95
N TRP A 20 0.81 2.99 -11.96
CA TRP A 20 1.16 2.36 -10.68
C TRP A 20 0.21 2.75 -9.56
N PRO A 21 -0.56 1.78 -9.04
CA PRO A 21 -1.30 2.00 -7.80
C PRO A 21 -0.36 2.34 -6.65
N PHE A 22 -0.85 3.16 -5.70
CA PHE A 22 -0.07 3.42 -4.50
C PHE A 22 -0.97 3.67 -3.29
N LEU A 23 -0.42 3.41 -2.10
CA LEU A 23 -0.93 3.90 -0.83
C LEU A 23 0.05 4.94 -0.30
N GLY A 24 -0.47 6.11 0.06
CA GLY A 24 0.29 7.10 0.79
C GLY A 24 0.18 6.85 2.28
N LEU A 25 1.31 6.77 2.96
CA LEU A 25 1.39 6.43 4.38
C LEU A 25 2.04 7.58 5.14
N ALA A 26 1.47 7.95 6.29
CA ALA A 26 2.01 9.01 7.11
C ALA A 26 2.43 8.47 8.47
N ASP A 27 3.61 8.89 8.90
CA ASP A 27 4.15 8.59 10.22
C ASP A 27 4.15 9.89 11.01
N ASN A 28 3.31 9.97 12.04
CA ASN A 28 3.17 11.17 12.87
C ASN A 28 3.99 11.12 14.15
N ARG A 29 4.83 10.11 14.33
CA ARG A 29 5.67 10.02 15.52
C ARG A 29 6.70 11.15 15.63
N PRO A 30 7.34 11.62 14.53
CA PRO A 30 8.13 12.85 14.58
C PRO A 30 7.24 14.07 14.80
N ALA A 31 7.84 15.17 15.30
CA ALA A 31 7.13 16.44 15.44
C ALA A 31 6.60 16.96 14.11
N VAL A 32 7.33 16.69 13.02
CA VAL A 32 6.89 16.97 11.66
C VAL A 32 6.43 15.67 11.06
N ALA A 33 5.20 15.64 10.53
CA ALA A 33 4.66 14.47 9.87
C ALA A 33 5.54 14.10 8.66
N ARG A 34 5.78 12.81 8.49
CA ARG A 34 6.56 12.29 7.37
C ARG A 34 5.73 11.31 6.59
N GLU A 35 5.95 11.28 5.30
CA GLU A 35 5.16 10.46 4.39
C GLU A 35 6.04 9.62 3.50
N THR A 36 5.53 8.47 3.11
CA THR A 36 6.08 7.62 2.06
C THR A 36 4.94 7.09 1.22
N ARG A 37 5.26 6.57 0.05
CA ARG A 37 4.30 5.87 -0.80
C ARG A 37 4.73 4.43 -1.01
N LEU A 38 3.76 3.54 -0.89
CA LEU A 38 3.92 2.15 -1.33
C LEU A 38 3.36 2.06 -2.74
N TYR A 39 4.26 1.91 -3.72
CA TYR A 39 3.88 1.71 -5.12
C TYR A 39 3.76 0.22 -5.41
N ILE A 40 2.77 -0.14 -6.21
CA ILE A 40 2.46 -1.52 -6.56
C ILE A 40 2.62 -1.68 -8.07
N ASP A 41 3.37 -2.69 -8.48
CA ASP A 41 3.64 -3.00 -9.90
C ASP A 41 3.45 -4.48 -10.15
N SER A 42 2.40 -5.06 -9.57
CA SER A 42 2.04 -6.46 -9.72
C SER A 42 0.55 -6.61 -9.38
N THR A 43 0.07 -7.84 -9.35
CA THR A 43 -1.30 -8.09 -8.94
C THR A 43 -1.46 -7.89 -7.43
N TRP A 44 -2.62 -7.42 -7.04
CA TRP A 44 -2.94 -7.11 -5.65
C TRP A 44 -4.31 -7.68 -5.30
N THR A 45 -4.54 -7.88 -4.01
CA THR A 45 -5.84 -8.30 -3.47
C THR A 45 -6.11 -7.50 -2.21
N ILE A 46 -7.30 -6.93 -2.09
CA ILE A 46 -7.77 -6.27 -0.87
C ILE A 46 -8.97 -7.05 -0.35
N THR A 47 -8.87 -7.50 0.90
CA THR A 47 -9.92 -8.24 1.58
C THR A 47 -10.46 -7.40 2.72
N THR A 48 -11.76 -7.16 2.73
CA THR A 48 -12.48 -6.53 3.83
C THR A 48 -13.40 -7.56 4.48
N ALA A 49 -14.13 -7.14 5.51
CA ALA A 49 -15.08 -8.04 6.19
C ALA A 49 -16.19 -8.53 5.25
N THR A 50 -16.49 -7.81 4.16
CA THR A 50 -17.64 -8.08 3.30
C THR A 50 -17.29 -8.41 1.86
N ALA A 51 -16.02 -8.21 1.43
CA ALA A 51 -15.69 -8.35 0.03
C ALA A 51 -14.20 -8.68 -0.15
N VAL A 52 -13.90 -9.31 -1.28
CA VAL A 52 -12.55 -9.50 -1.78
C VAL A 52 -12.49 -8.88 -3.16
N ALA A 53 -11.54 -7.97 -3.36
CA ALA A 53 -11.32 -7.32 -4.65
C ALA A 53 -9.87 -7.53 -5.05
N GLY A 54 -9.61 -7.65 -6.34
CA GLY A 54 -8.27 -7.84 -6.85
C GLY A 54 -8.14 -7.33 -8.26
N GLY A 55 -6.90 -7.14 -8.67
CA GLY A 55 -6.61 -6.64 -10.00
C GLY A 55 -5.13 -6.58 -10.28
N ALA A 56 -4.79 -5.94 -11.36
CA ALA A 56 -3.42 -5.75 -11.80
C ALA A 56 -3.18 -4.24 -11.98
N ASP A 57 -3.46 -3.73 -13.18
CA ASP A 57 -3.16 -2.34 -13.52
C ASP A 57 -4.41 -1.48 -13.77
N GLU A 58 -5.60 -1.98 -13.44
CA GLU A 58 -6.82 -1.21 -13.62
C GLU A 58 -6.96 -0.17 -12.50
N GLY A 59 -6.65 1.09 -12.83
CA GLY A 59 -6.68 2.17 -11.86
C GLY A 59 -8.03 2.33 -11.17
N LEU A 60 -9.14 2.17 -11.88
CA LEU A 60 -10.46 2.29 -11.28
C LEU A 60 -10.75 1.17 -10.29
N ALA A 61 -10.38 -0.06 -10.63
CA ALA A 61 -10.53 -1.20 -9.71
C ALA A 61 -9.72 -0.97 -8.44
N TRP A 62 -8.49 -0.48 -8.58
CA TRP A 62 -7.66 -0.15 -7.44
C TRP A 62 -8.29 0.93 -6.57
N LEU A 63 -8.67 2.07 -7.16
CA LEU A 63 -9.24 3.18 -6.39
C LEU A 63 -10.50 2.75 -5.65
N THR A 64 -11.37 1.99 -6.31
CA THR A 64 -12.62 1.50 -5.71
C THR A 64 -12.34 0.60 -4.50
N ALA A 65 -11.36 -0.29 -4.61
CA ALA A 65 -11.04 -1.21 -3.52
C ALA A 65 -10.22 -0.53 -2.43
N ALA A 66 -9.22 0.25 -2.81
CA ALA A 66 -8.26 0.83 -1.87
C ALA A 66 -8.85 1.95 -1.03
N ILE A 67 -9.94 2.58 -1.47
CA ILE A 67 -10.56 3.66 -0.70
C ILE A 67 -10.97 3.18 0.71
N ALA A 68 -11.27 1.89 0.87
CA ALA A 68 -11.59 1.32 2.15
C ALA A 68 -10.43 1.40 3.15
N MET A 69 -9.20 1.52 2.65
CA MET A 69 -8.01 1.62 3.50
C MET A 69 -7.68 3.06 3.89
N ASN A 70 -8.29 4.04 3.23
CA ASN A 70 -7.97 5.44 3.52
C ASN A 70 -8.35 5.79 4.95
N GLY A 71 -7.43 6.38 5.70
CA GLY A 71 -7.63 6.71 7.11
C GLY A 71 -7.34 5.55 8.07
N GLU A 72 -7.07 4.35 7.57
CA GLU A 72 -6.79 3.18 8.40
C GLU A 72 -5.35 3.20 8.90
N THR A 73 -5.14 2.63 10.09
CA THR A 73 -3.81 2.47 10.67
C THR A 73 -3.27 1.09 10.31
N ILE A 74 -2.03 1.04 9.85
CA ILE A 74 -1.36 -0.22 9.54
C ILE A 74 -1.01 -0.93 10.85
N HIS A 75 -1.53 -2.13 11.01
CA HIS A 75 -1.32 -2.96 12.18
C HIS A 75 -0.14 -3.91 11.99
N THR A 76 -0.07 -4.59 10.85
CA THR A 76 1.04 -5.47 10.52
C THR A 76 1.51 -5.25 9.09
N ALA A 77 2.80 -5.48 8.88
CA ALA A 77 3.40 -5.42 7.56
C ALA A 77 4.47 -6.51 7.50
N ARG A 78 4.35 -7.42 6.54
CA ARG A 78 5.32 -8.51 6.42
C ARG A 78 5.54 -8.87 4.97
N VAL A 79 6.73 -9.42 4.71
CA VAL A 79 7.09 -10.01 3.43
C VAL A 79 7.41 -11.47 3.68
N ASP A 80 6.79 -12.34 2.89
CA ASP A 80 6.97 -13.78 3.00
C ASP A 80 7.12 -14.32 1.58
N ASP A 81 8.28 -14.85 1.24
CA ASP A 81 8.64 -15.24 -0.12
C ASP A 81 8.40 -14.12 -1.14
N GLY A 82 8.71 -12.88 -0.76
CA GLY A 82 8.52 -11.73 -1.61
C GLY A 82 7.08 -11.23 -1.72
N VAL A 83 6.12 -11.92 -1.15
CA VAL A 83 4.72 -11.50 -1.12
C VAL A 83 4.54 -10.53 0.04
N LEU A 84 4.07 -9.32 -0.27
CA LEU A 84 3.81 -8.31 0.74
C LEU A 84 2.39 -8.48 1.27
N ALA A 85 2.24 -8.46 2.60
CA ALA A 85 0.94 -8.48 3.25
C ALA A 85 0.86 -7.38 4.30
N LEU A 86 -0.11 -6.50 4.16
CA LEU A 86 -0.42 -5.45 5.13
C LEU A 86 -1.79 -5.73 5.73
N THR A 87 -1.92 -5.57 7.04
CA THR A 87 -3.24 -5.57 7.69
C THR A 87 -3.43 -4.26 8.42
N THR A 88 -4.67 -3.80 8.46
CA THR A 88 -5.05 -2.63 9.26
C THR A 88 -5.61 -3.07 10.60
N ILE A 89 -5.74 -2.11 11.53
CA ILE A 89 -6.32 -2.40 12.85
C ILE A 89 -7.75 -2.91 12.73
N SER A 90 -8.51 -2.42 11.74
CA SER A 90 -9.89 -2.88 11.53
C SER A 90 -9.98 -4.24 10.84
N GLY A 91 -8.86 -4.79 10.36
CA GLY A 91 -8.81 -6.12 9.76
C GLY A 91 -8.82 -6.14 8.24
N ILE A 92 -8.69 -5.01 7.57
CA ILE A 92 -8.54 -4.99 6.11
C ILE A 92 -7.14 -5.50 5.76
N GLU A 93 -7.05 -6.36 4.74
CA GLU A 93 -5.78 -6.92 4.30
C GLU A 93 -5.50 -6.55 2.85
N LEU A 94 -4.29 -6.07 2.59
CA LEU A 94 -3.76 -5.89 1.24
C LEU A 94 -2.63 -6.89 1.05
N VAL A 95 -2.72 -7.67 -0.03
CA VAL A 95 -1.65 -8.59 -0.43
C VAL A 95 -1.19 -8.22 -1.82
N VAL A 96 0.13 -8.11 -2.00
CA VAL A 96 0.74 -7.82 -3.29
C VAL A 96 1.60 -9.01 -3.69
N SER A 97 1.32 -9.55 -4.88
CA SER A 97 2.04 -10.71 -5.42
C SER A 97 3.49 -10.36 -5.69
N ASN A 98 4.37 -11.36 -5.55
CA ASN A 98 5.77 -11.23 -5.94
C ASN A 98 6.02 -11.63 -7.40
N GLU A 99 5.00 -12.05 -8.13
CA GLU A 99 5.17 -12.51 -9.51
C GLU A 99 5.21 -11.32 -10.46
N PRO A 100 6.33 -11.10 -11.20
CA PRO A 100 6.35 -10.05 -12.19
C PRO A 100 5.31 -10.32 -13.28
N GLN A 101 4.60 -9.29 -13.66
CA GLN A 101 3.66 -9.31 -14.77
C GLN A 101 4.36 -8.76 -16.01
N PRO A 102 3.81 -8.95 -17.23
CA PRO A 102 4.43 -8.38 -18.43
C PRO A 102 4.67 -6.87 -18.35
N TYR A 103 3.86 -6.15 -17.57
CA TYR A 103 3.98 -4.71 -17.40
C TYR A 103 4.92 -4.30 -16.25
N THR A 104 5.40 -5.24 -15.43
CA THR A 104 6.23 -4.92 -14.25
C THR A 104 7.59 -4.40 -14.72
N ALA A 105 7.90 -3.16 -14.34
CA ALA A 105 9.11 -2.49 -14.79
C ALA A 105 10.29 -2.67 -13.84
N GLY A 106 10.06 -3.17 -12.64
CA GLY A 106 11.10 -3.35 -11.63
C GLY A 106 10.64 -4.35 -10.59
N GLU A 107 10.69 -3.96 -9.33
CA GLU A 107 10.19 -4.81 -8.27
C GLU A 107 8.65 -4.77 -8.24
N PRO A 108 8.00 -5.87 -7.79
CA PRO A 108 6.53 -5.93 -7.72
C PRO A 108 5.92 -4.86 -6.82
N TRP A 109 6.65 -4.39 -5.83
CA TRP A 109 6.25 -3.28 -4.97
C TRP A 109 7.50 -2.60 -4.43
N ARG A 110 7.36 -1.33 -4.05
CA ARG A 110 8.46 -0.57 -3.47
C ARG A 110 7.94 0.57 -2.61
N LEU A 111 8.71 0.94 -1.60
CA LEU A 111 8.47 2.14 -0.82
C LEU A 111 9.33 3.27 -1.38
N SER A 112 8.74 4.44 -1.55
CA SER A 112 9.52 5.65 -1.74
C SER A 112 10.16 6.04 -0.39
N GLY A 113 11.22 6.82 -0.39
CA GLY A 113 11.83 7.25 0.87
C GLY A 113 10.89 8.12 1.70
N TRP A 114 11.04 8.05 3.01
CA TRP A 114 10.30 8.93 3.91
C TRP A 114 10.76 10.38 3.74
N ARG A 115 9.82 11.27 3.69
CA ARG A 115 10.08 12.70 3.54
C ARG A 115 9.04 13.50 4.33
N ASP A 116 9.33 14.77 4.60
CA ASP A 116 8.39 15.65 5.28
C ASP A 116 7.12 15.80 4.44
N ALA A 117 5.99 15.85 5.12
CA ALA A 117 4.70 16.05 4.47
C ALA A 117 4.68 17.42 3.78
N ALA A 118 4.11 17.47 2.56
CA ALA A 118 4.16 18.64 1.70
C ALA A 118 2.84 19.41 1.71
N TYR A 119 2.30 19.64 2.90
CA TYR A 119 1.08 20.47 3.01
C TYR A 119 1.11 21.38 4.19
#